data_c573be35585a48aba659dbc83d005951
#
_entry.id   c573be35585a48aba659dbc83d005951
#
_cell.length_a   1.000
_cell.length_b   1.000
_cell.length_c   1.000
_cell.angle_alpha   90.00
_cell.angle_beta   90.00
_cell.angle_gamma   90.00
#
_symmetry.space_group_name_H-M   'P 1'
#
loop_
_entity.id
_entity.type
_entity.pdbx_description
1 polymer ?
#
loop_
_entity_poly.entity_id
_entity_poly.type
_entity_poly.pdbx_seq_one_letter_code
_entity_poly.pdbx_strand_id
1 'polypeptide(L)'
;MTNVEKFQGILPAFYACYEDNGEVSVERTKALVRYFIEAGVQGLYVNGSSGECIYLSVEDRKQILEAVMAEAKGKLRIIAHVACNNTKDSVELAKHAESLGVDAIASIPPIYFRLPSYSIAEYWNTISAAAPNTDFIIYNIPQLAGVSLTKDLFMEMKKNPRVIGVKNSSMPVQDIQNYKAWGGEDFVVFNGPDEQFIGGRSMGACGGIGGTYGAMPELFLKMNALFKENRMEEARKIQFAVNEIITLLCSGHGNMYAMIKEVLKLRKGLNVGSVRSPLSPLTQEDLEIAKKTAKVIDETVARFV
;
A
#
# COMPACT_ATOMS: atom_id res chain seq x y z
N MET A 1 22.04 -7.82 -5.47
CA MET A 1 20.55 -7.85 -5.48
C MET A 1 20.10 -6.62 -6.21
N THR A 2 19.33 -6.76 -7.27
CA THR A 2 18.73 -5.64 -8.00
C THR A 2 17.58 -5.00 -7.18
N ASN A 3 17.16 -3.78 -7.56
CA ASN A 3 16.01 -3.15 -6.89
C ASN A 3 14.72 -3.97 -7.08
N VAL A 4 14.54 -4.55 -8.27
CA VAL A 4 13.38 -5.41 -8.55
C VAL A 4 13.39 -6.66 -7.67
N GLU A 5 14.54 -7.31 -7.48
CA GLU A 5 14.67 -8.46 -6.57
C GLU A 5 14.39 -8.07 -5.11
N LYS A 6 14.86 -6.89 -4.69
CA LYS A 6 14.65 -6.36 -3.34
C LYS A 6 13.17 -6.12 -3.03
N PHE A 7 12.42 -5.60 -4.01
CA PHE A 7 11.06 -5.08 -3.81
C PHE A 7 9.96 -5.88 -4.51
N GLN A 8 10.20 -7.10 -4.96
CA GLN A 8 9.18 -7.91 -5.62
C GLN A 8 8.17 -8.53 -4.64
N GLY A 9 6.98 -8.88 -5.14
CA GLY A 9 6.01 -9.72 -4.42
C GLY A 9 4.78 -8.96 -3.91
N ILE A 10 4.24 -9.41 -2.80
CA ILE A 10 2.99 -8.93 -2.21
C ILE A 10 3.30 -8.08 -0.98
N LEU A 11 2.94 -6.80 -1.05
CA LEU A 11 3.14 -5.82 0.02
C LEU A 11 1.78 -5.22 0.42
N PRO A 12 1.14 -5.69 1.49
CA PRO A 12 -0.07 -5.04 1.99
C PRO A 12 0.16 -3.57 2.30
N ALA A 13 -0.79 -2.72 1.88
CA ALA A 13 -0.86 -1.35 2.36
C ALA A 13 -1.38 -1.37 3.80
N PHE A 14 -0.49 -1.08 4.74
CA PHE A 14 -0.69 -1.26 6.17
C PHE A 14 -1.77 -0.33 6.72
N TYR A 15 -2.64 -0.85 7.57
CA TYR A 15 -3.74 -0.10 8.20
C TYR A 15 -3.26 0.58 9.47
N ALA A 16 -3.71 1.81 9.72
CA ALA A 16 -3.56 2.42 11.03
C ALA A 16 -4.39 1.65 12.06
N CYS A 17 -3.78 1.36 13.21
CA CYS A 17 -4.43 0.60 14.28
C CYS A 17 -4.72 1.53 15.46
N TYR A 18 -5.95 1.46 15.97
CA TYR A 18 -6.40 2.36 17.03
C TYR A 18 -6.90 1.61 18.25
N GLU A 19 -6.74 2.23 19.42
CA GLU A 19 -7.46 1.86 20.62
C GLU A 19 -8.95 2.25 20.50
N ASP A 20 -9.77 1.82 21.44
CA ASP A 20 -11.21 2.08 21.40
C ASP A 20 -11.55 3.58 21.62
N ASN A 21 -10.60 4.36 22.18
CA ASN A 21 -10.68 5.81 22.31
C ASN A 21 -10.23 6.59 21.05
N GLY A 22 -9.76 5.88 20.01
CA GLY A 22 -9.30 6.47 18.74
C GLY A 22 -7.82 6.89 18.72
N GLU A 23 -7.06 6.69 19.79
CA GLU A 23 -5.62 6.89 19.80
C GLU A 23 -4.89 5.77 19.06
N VAL A 24 -3.68 6.05 18.55
CA VAL A 24 -2.86 5.03 17.89
C VAL A 24 -2.52 3.91 18.88
N SER A 25 -2.79 2.67 18.48
CA SER A 25 -2.45 1.50 19.29
C SER A 25 -1.15 0.86 18.84
N VAL A 26 -0.12 0.97 19.67
CA VAL A 26 1.18 0.33 19.42
C VAL A 26 1.06 -1.19 19.41
N GLU A 27 0.31 -1.76 20.37
CA GLU A 27 0.19 -3.22 20.49
C GLU A 27 -0.65 -3.84 19.38
N ARG A 28 -1.75 -3.19 18.97
CA ARG A 28 -2.56 -3.62 17.80
C ARG A 28 -1.74 -3.48 16.51
N THR A 29 -0.92 -2.43 16.38
CA THR A 29 0.01 -2.25 15.25
C THR A 29 1.01 -3.40 15.17
N LYS A 30 1.68 -3.74 16.27
CA LYS A 30 2.60 -4.88 16.34
C LYS A 30 1.92 -6.21 16.05
N ALA A 31 0.70 -6.42 16.55
CA ALA A 31 -0.08 -7.63 16.28
C ALA A 31 -0.38 -7.77 14.79
N LEU A 32 -0.75 -6.68 14.10
CA LEU A 32 -0.97 -6.68 12.66
C LEU A 32 0.31 -6.97 11.87
N VAL A 33 1.47 -6.46 12.32
CA VAL A 33 2.77 -6.79 11.69
C VAL A 33 3.08 -8.28 11.82
N ARG A 34 2.90 -8.86 13.02
CA ARG A 34 3.11 -10.30 13.24
C ARG A 34 2.22 -11.15 12.34
N TYR A 35 0.95 -10.78 12.21
CA TYR A 35 0.04 -11.44 11.26
C TYR A 35 0.59 -11.43 9.83
N PHE A 36 1.12 -10.32 9.34
CA PHE A 36 1.68 -10.25 7.99
C PHE A 36 2.98 -11.05 7.84
N ILE A 37 3.82 -11.11 8.87
CA ILE A 37 5.01 -11.97 8.88
C ILE A 37 4.60 -13.45 8.77
N GLU A 38 3.62 -13.88 9.57
CA GLU A 38 3.10 -15.26 9.56
C GLU A 38 2.41 -15.61 8.25
N ALA A 39 1.73 -14.65 7.62
CA ALA A 39 1.12 -14.82 6.29
C ALA A 39 2.15 -14.98 5.17
N GLY A 40 3.41 -14.61 5.38
CA GLY A 40 4.49 -14.78 4.41
C GLY A 40 4.53 -13.71 3.32
N VAL A 41 4.00 -12.50 3.58
CA VAL A 41 4.12 -11.37 2.65
C VAL A 41 5.56 -10.87 2.57
N GLN A 42 5.93 -10.20 1.48
CA GLN A 42 7.32 -9.79 1.25
C GLN A 42 7.68 -8.44 1.86
N GLY A 43 6.69 -7.62 2.17
CA GLY A 43 6.91 -6.31 2.77
C GLY A 43 5.61 -5.60 3.14
N LEU A 44 5.73 -4.37 3.62
CA LEU A 44 4.59 -3.51 3.98
C LEU A 44 4.78 -2.11 3.42
N TYR A 45 3.66 -1.49 3.00
CA TYR A 45 3.60 -0.08 2.65
C TYR A 45 2.90 0.68 3.77
N VAL A 46 3.67 1.39 4.59
CA VAL A 46 3.22 1.97 5.86
C VAL A 46 2.84 3.44 5.71
N ASN A 47 1.83 3.90 6.43
CA ASN A 47 1.37 5.30 6.45
C ASN A 47 0.90 5.82 5.08
N GLY A 48 0.38 4.96 4.20
CA GLY A 48 -0.28 5.37 2.96
C GLY A 48 -1.77 5.67 3.14
N SER A 49 -2.52 5.63 2.03
CA SER A 49 -3.98 5.87 2.04
C SER A 49 -4.72 4.88 2.94
N SER A 50 -4.36 3.58 2.88
CA SER A 50 -4.93 2.54 3.76
C SER A 50 -4.55 2.72 5.23
N GLY A 51 -3.46 3.42 5.50
CA GLY A 51 -3.04 3.85 6.83
C GLY A 51 -3.60 5.21 7.24
N GLU A 52 -4.61 5.71 6.53
CA GLU A 52 -5.36 6.94 6.89
C GLU A 52 -4.46 8.20 7.02
N CYS A 53 -3.34 8.23 6.30
CA CYS A 53 -2.27 9.22 6.50
C CYS A 53 -2.71 10.68 6.43
N ILE A 54 -3.79 10.99 5.69
CA ILE A 54 -4.32 12.35 5.54
C ILE A 54 -4.99 12.87 6.83
N TYR A 55 -5.40 11.97 7.71
CA TYR A 55 -6.10 12.26 8.97
C TYR A 55 -5.21 12.07 10.22
N LEU A 56 -3.95 11.69 10.01
CA LEU A 56 -2.98 11.47 11.09
C LEU A 56 -2.03 12.65 11.22
N SER A 57 -1.69 12.96 12.47
CA SER A 57 -0.60 13.90 12.77
C SER A 57 0.76 13.33 12.39
N VAL A 58 1.77 14.16 12.31
CA VAL A 58 3.17 13.73 12.14
C VAL A 58 3.57 12.75 13.25
N GLU A 59 3.18 13.04 14.48
CA GLU A 59 3.51 12.20 15.66
C GLU A 59 2.81 10.83 15.60
N ASP A 60 1.51 10.78 15.23
CA ASP A 60 0.81 9.49 15.02
C ASP A 60 1.55 8.63 13.98
N ARG A 61 1.96 9.23 12.87
CA ARG A 61 2.65 8.53 11.78
C ARG A 61 4.02 8.04 12.18
N LYS A 62 4.75 8.78 12.99
CA LYS A 62 6.03 8.35 13.59
C LYS A 62 5.81 7.16 14.51
N GLN A 63 4.85 7.26 15.43
CA GLN A 63 4.52 6.19 16.37
C GLN A 63 4.13 4.88 15.66
N ILE A 64 3.30 4.97 14.61
CA ILE A 64 2.94 3.80 13.80
C ILE A 64 4.19 3.19 13.15
N LEU A 65 5.05 4.00 12.52
CA LEU A 65 6.24 3.49 11.85
C LEU A 65 7.23 2.88 12.83
N GLU A 66 7.42 3.46 14.00
CA GLU A 66 8.25 2.89 15.09
C GLU A 66 7.74 1.52 15.54
N ALA A 67 6.42 1.40 15.77
CA ALA A 67 5.79 0.15 16.14
C ALA A 67 5.94 -0.93 15.05
N VAL A 68 5.79 -0.55 13.78
CA VAL A 68 6.01 -1.44 12.63
C VAL A 68 7.47 -1.89 12.57
N MET A 69 8.42 -0.96 12.65
CA MET A 69 9.85 -1.27 12.56
C MET A 69 10.34 -2.15 13.71
N ALA A 70 9.77 -2.00 14.91
CA ALA A 70 10.10 -2.83 16.06
C ALA A 70 9.87 -4.34 15.83
N GLU A 71 8.86 -4.69 15.01
CA GLU A 71 8.52 -6.09 14.70
C GLU A 71 9.04 -6.55 13.34
N ALA A 72 9.04 -5.65 12.33
CA ALA A 72 9.27 -5.99 10.93
C ALA A 72 10.74 -5.94 10.51
N LYS A 73 11.60 -5.19 11.21
CA LYS A 73 13.00 -4.96 10.81
C LYS A 73 13.76 -6.27 10.60
N GLY A 74 14.32 -6.41 9.40
CA GLY A 74 15.06 -7.62 9.01
C GLY A 74 14.17 -8.82 8.59
N LYS A 75 12.84 -8.72 8.73
CA LYS A 75 11.88 -9.77 8.36
C LYS A 75 11.06 -9.40 7.12
N LEU A 76 10.68 -8.13 7.00
CA LEU A 76 9.88 -7.59 5.90
C LEU A 76 10.55 -6.37 5.28
N ARG A 77 10.30 -6.13 3.99
CA ARG A 77 10.66 -4.87 3.33
C ARG A 77 9.67 -3.78 3.75
N ILE A 78 10.18 -2.63 4.18
CA ILE A 78 9.33 -1.53 4.64
C ILE A 78 9.48 -0.33 3.73
N ILE A 79 8.36 0.07 3.12
CA ILE A 79 8.24 1.30 2.35
C ILE A 79 7.39 2.26 3.18
N ALA A 80 7.97 3.36 3.65
CA ALA A 80 7.27 4.36 4.45
C ALA A 80 6.75 5.50 3.57
N HIS A 81 5.45 5.72 3.54
CA HIS A 81 4.86 6.89 2.90
C HIS A 81 5.03 8.11 3.81
N VAL A 82 5.64 9.17 3.28
CA VAL A 82 6.05 10.35 4.06
C VAL A 82 5.40 11.66 3.58
N ALA A 83 4.49 11.59 2.59
CA ALA A 83 3.86 12.79 2.05
C ALA A 83 2.92 13.47 3.05
N CYS A 84 3.04 14.79 3.14
CA CYS A 84 2.10 15.73 3.72
C CYS A 84 1.84 16.84 2.70
N ASN A 85 0.78 17.67 2.88
CA ASN A 85 0.53 18.78 1.98
C ASN A 85 1.57 19.93 2.12
N ASN A 86 2.32 19.95 3.21
CA ASN A 86 3.44 20.87 3.38
C ASN A 86 4.78 20.11 3.33
N THR A 87 5.78 20.76 2.77
CA THR A 87 7.12 20.18 2.58
C THR A 87 7.83 19.94 3.90
N LYS A 88 7.63 20.80 4.91
CA LYS A 88 8.32 20.71 6.21
C LYS A 88 8.00 19.39 6.92
N ASP A 89 6.73 19.05 7.05
CA ASP A 89 6.29 17.83 7.71
C ASP A 89 6.71 16.57 6.92
N SER A 90 6.69 16.66 5.59
CA SER A 90 7.16 15.56 4.73
C SER A 90 8.66 15.30 4.90
N VAL A 91 9.46 16.35 5.00
CA VAL A 91 10.90 16.30 5.28
C VAL A 91 11.15 15.70 6.68
N GLU A 92 10.36 16.09 7.67
CA GLU A 92 10.46 15.54 9.03
C GLU A 92 10.18 14.04 9.07
N LEU A 93 9.12 13.60 8.41
CA LEU A 93 8.79 12.18 8.29
C LEU A 93 9.82 11.39 7.48
N ALA A 94 10.41 11.98 6.44
CA ALA A 94 11.49 11.34 5.67
C ALA A 94 12.74 11.09 6.51
N LYS A 95 13.18 12.10 7.26
CA LYS A 95 14.32 11.97 8.20
C LYS A 95 14.05 10.91 9.26
N HIS A 96 12.86 10.91 9.83
CA HIS A 96 12.45 9.92 10.80
C HIS A 96 12.48 8.50 10.22
N ALA A 97 11.88 8.30 9.04
CA ALA A 97 11.87 7.01 8.35
C ALA A 97 13.31 6.49 8.06
N GLU A 98 14.20 7.37 7.58
CA GLU A 98 15.61 7.02 7.37
C GLU A 98 16.29 6.62 8.68
N SER A 99 16.05 7.35 9.77
CA SER A 99 16.67 7.04 11.08
C SER A 99 16.29 5.66 11.62
N LEU A 100 15.09 5.16 11.27
CA LEU A 100 14.64 3.81 11.61
C LEU A 100 15.22 2.73 10.68
N GLY A 101 15.76 3.13 9.52
CA GLY A 101 16.34 2.23 8.53
C GLY A 101 15.30 1.49 7.70
N VAL A 102 14.27 2.19 7.23
CA VAL A 102 13.32 1.65 6.25
C VAL A 102 14.00 1.36 4.91
N ASP A 103 13.46 0.45 4.10
CA ASP A 103 14.03 0.09 2.80
C ASP A 103 13.81 1.15 1.72
N ALA A 104 12.71 1.90 1.80
CA ALA A 104 12.42 3.04 0.93
C ALA A 104 11.42 3.99 1.59
N ILE A 105 11.44 5.25 1.15
CA ILE A 105 10.35 6.19 1.40
C ILE A 105 9.52 6.37 0.12
N ALA A 106 8.25 6.76 0.29
CA ALA A 106 7.36 7.03 -0.84
C ALA A 106 6.52 8.29 -0.62
N SER A 107 6.12 8.94 -1.71
CA SER A 107 5.32 10.16 -1.62
C SER A 107 4.33 10.28 -2.78
N ILE A 108 3.06 10.62 -2.47
CA ILE A 108 2.14 11.24 -3.42
C ILE A 108 2.54 12.70 -3.63
N PRO A 109 2.11 13.37 -4.70
CA PRO A 109 2.21 14.83 -4.77
C PRO A 109 1.30 15.49 -3.72
N PRO A 110 1.49 16.76 -3.37
CA PRO A 110 0.54 17.49 -2.54
C PRO A 110 -0.86 17.48 -3.20
N ILE A 111 -1.89 17.31 -2.37
CA ILE A 111 -3.28 17.21 -2.81
C ILE A 111 -4.02 18.54 -2.64
N TYR A 112 -5.23 18.65 -3.22
CA TYR A 112 -6.14 19.77 -3.24
C TYR A 112 -5.84 20.76 -4.36
N PHE A 113 -4.66 21.41 -4.39
CA PHE A 113 -4.24 22.22 -5.52
C PHE A 113 -3.51 21.38 -6.57
N ARG A 114 -3.88 21.54 -7.84
CA ARG A 114 -3.18 20.90 -8.97
C ARG A 114 -1.90 21.67 -9.25
N LEU A 115 -0.82 21.27 -8.62
CA LEU A 115 0.48 21.89 -8.78
C LEU A 115 1.09 21.59 -10.16
N PRO A 116 1.89 22.52 -10.73
CA PRO A 116 2.64 22.25 -11.95
C PRO A 116 3.76 21.22 -11.69
N SER A 117 4.16 20.52 -12.74
CA SER A 117 5.15 19.43 -12.66
C SER A 117 6.46 19.83 -12.00
N TYR A 118 6.96 21.04 -12.25
CA TYR A 118 8.20 21.52 -11.65
C TYR A 118 8.10 21.66 -10.11
N SER A 119 6.96 22.13 -9.60
CA SER A 119 6.74 22.23 -8.13
C SER A 119 6.62 20.86 -7.48
N ILE A 120 6.01 19.88 -8.18
CA ILE A 120 5.93 18.50 -7.70
C ILE A 120 7.33 17.87 -7.68
N ALA A 121 8.13 18.08 -8.73
CA ALA A 121 9.50 17.58 -8.79
C ALA A 121 10.37 18.18 -7.68
N GLU A 122 10.25 19.49 -7.42
CA GLU A 122 10.95 20.17 -6.32
C GLU A 122 10.54 19.60 -4.95
N TYR A 123 9.24 19.42 -4.71
CA TYR A 123 8.72 18.81 -3.49
C TYR A 123 9.29 17.40 -3.26
N TRP A 124 9.22 16.51 -4.26
CA TRP A 124 9.74 15.15 -4.14
C TRP A 124 11.27 15.10 -3.98
N ASN A 125 12.01 15.95 -4.70
CA ASN A 125 13.45 16.03 -4.56
C ASN A 125 13.87 16.58 -3.19
N THR A 126 13.13 17.51 -2.61
CA THR A 126 13.38 18.03 -1.26
C THR A 126 13.17 16.93 -0.21
N ILE A 127 12.11 16.14 -0.33
CA ILE A 127 11.85 14.97 0.54
C ILE A 127 12.96 13.94 0.38
N SER A 128 13.31 13.59 -0.85
CA SER A 128 14.37 12.61 -1.13
C SER A 128 15.73 13.06 -0.61
N ALA A 129 16.04 14.34 -0.69
CA ALA A 129 17.28 14.91 -0.15
C ALA A 129 17.35 14.87 1.38
N ALA A 130 16.20 14.86 2.06
CA ALA A 130 16.11 14.77 3.52
C ALA A 130 16.41 13.34 4.05
N ALA A 131 16.37 12.33 3.18
CA ALA A 131 16.71 10.93 3.46
C ALA A 131 17.74 10.44 2.42
N PRO A 132 19.00 10.92 2.49
CA PRO A 132 20.00 10.74 1.42
C PRO A 132 20.46 9.30 1.21
N ASN A 133 20.28 8.42 2.21
CA ASN A 133 20.69 7.02 2.15
C ASN A 133 19.51 6.05 1.93
N THR A 134 18.30 6.60 1.66
CA THR A 134 17.07 5.83 1.51
C THR A 134 16.53 5.93 0.10
N ASP A 135 16.12 4.81 -0.48
CA ASP A 135 15.48 4.74 -1.79
C ASP A 135 14.16 5.53 -1.81
N PHE A 136 13.80 6.11 -2.96
CA PHE A 136 12.55 6.87 -3.14
C PHE A 136 11.64 6.21 -4.18
N ILE A 137 10.38 6.02 -3.84
CA ILE A 137 9.34 5.47 -4.73
C ILE A 137 8.24 6.52 -4.92
N ILE A 138 8.00 6.92 -6.16
CA ILE A 138 6.89 7.82 -6.49
C ILE A 138 5.57 7.08 -6.30
N TYR A 139 4.60 7.69 -5.64
CA TYR A 139 3.25 7.14 -5.56
C TYR A 139 2.31 7.90 -6.49
N ASN A 140 1.98 7.28 -7.63
CA ASN A 140 1.02 7.80 -8.59
C ASN A 140 -0.39 7.29 -8.29
N ILE A 141 -1.29 8.19 -7.88
CA ILE A 141 -2.71 7.91 -7.60
C ILE A 141 -3.57 9.09 -8.06
N PRO A 142 -3.74 9.28 -9.37
CA PRO A 142 -4.35 10.47 -9.93
C PRO A 142 -5.79 10.72 -9.48
N GLN A 143 -6.54 9.67 -9.15
CA GLN A 143 -7.92 9.77 -8.68
C GLN A 143 -8.04 10.52 -7.35
N LEU A 144 -7.04 10.40 -6.46
CA LEU A 144 -7.01 11.05 -5.16
C LEU A 144 -6.07 12.27 -5.14
N ALA A 145 -4.99 12.22 -5.89
CA ALA A 145 -4.01 13.31 -5.92
C ALA A 145 -4.40 14.46 -6.87
N GLY A 146 -5.32 14.21 -7.82
CA GLY A 146 -5.76 15.20 -8.80
C GLY A 146 -4.76 15.50 -9.91
N VAL A 147 -3.57 14.89 -9.89
CA VAL A 147 -2.52 14.99 -10.91
C VAL A 147 -1.95 13.62 -11.24
N SER A 148 -1.57 13.41 -12.49
CA SER A 148 -0.96 12.18 -12.98
C SER A 148 0.54 12.34 -13.14
N LEU A 149 1.28 11.25 -12.95
CA LEU A 149 2.71 11.17 -13.28
C LEU A 149 2.88 11.12 -14.81
N THR A 150 3.08 12.29 -15.43
CA THR A 150 3.34 12.38 -16.86
C THR A 150 4.74 11.90 -17.21
N LYS A 151 4.98 11.62 -18.51
CA LYS A 151 6.32 11.22 -18.98
C LYS A 151 7.40 12.28 -18.63
N ASP A 152 7.09 13.56 -18.82
CA ASP A 152 8.06 14.63 -18.56
C ASP A 152 8.41 14.71 -17.06
N LEU A 153 7.41 14.65 -16.19
CA LEU A 153 7.63 14.60 -14.74
C LEU A 153 8.40 13.33 -14.32
N PHE A 154 8.06 12.19 -14.90
CA PHE A 154 8.80 10.95 -14.67
C PHE A 154 10.27 11.09 -15.07
N MET A 155 10.54 11.59 -16.27
CA MET A 155 11.92 11.77 -16.76
C MET A 155 12.70 12.81 -15.95
N GLU A 156 12.04 13.84 -15.43
CA GLU A 156 12.66 14.79 -14.50
C GLU A 156 13.08 14.08 -13.20
N MET A 157 12.17 13.30 -12.61
CA MET A 157 12.44 12.57 -11.38
C MET A 157 13.50 11.46 -11.54
N LYS A 158 13.62 10.88 -12.73
CA LYS A 158 14.67 9.88 -13.05
C LYS A 158 16.09 10.45 -12.98
N LYS A 159 16.28 11.75 -13.01
CA LYS A 159 17.59 12.39 -12.79
C LYS A 159 18.08 12.21 -11.36
N ASN A 160 17.18 11.98 -10.40
CA ASN A 160 17.53 11.68 -9.02
C ASN A 160 17.82 10.17 -8.87
N PRO A 161 19.06 9.77 -8.58
CA PRO A 161 19.44 8.35 -8.53
C PRO A 161 18.75 7.55 -7.42
N ARG A 162 18.17 8.22 -6.41
CA ARG A 162 17.39 7.55 -5.37
C ARG A 162 15.97 7.21 -5.82
N VAL A 163 15.49 7.78 -6.93
CA VAL A 163 14.17 7.42 -7.48
C VAL A 163 14.28 6.10 -8.22
N ILE A 164 13.96 5.03 -7.51
CA ILE A 164 14.11 3.66 -8.01
C ILE A 164 12.82 3.05 -8.52
N GLY A 165 11.66 3.67 -8.29
CA GLY A 165 10.40 3.06 -8.68
C GLY A 165 9.16 3.94 -8.58
N VAL A 166 8.05 3.32 -8.98
CA VAL A 166 6.69 3.87 -8.93
C VAL A 166 5.74 2.84 -8.33
N LYS A 167 4.95 3.23 -7.33
CA LYS A 167 3.69 2.56 -7.01
C LYS A 167 2.60 3.19 -7.88
N ASN A 168 2.05 2.42 -8.82
CA ASN A 168 1.04 2.93 -9.75
C ASN A 168 -0.37 2.50 -9.37
N SER A 169 -1.20 3.45 -8.98
CA SER A 169 -2.62 3.27 -8.69
C SER A 169 -3.53 3.96 -9.72
N SER A 170 -3.02 4.32 -10.91
CA SER A 170 -3.89 4.68 -12.04
C SER A 170 -4.62 3.45 -12.59
N MET A 171 -5.79 3.66 -13.20
CA MET A 171 -6.59 2.55 -13.73
C MET A 171 -6.03 1.93 -15.02
N PRO A 172 -5.43 2.67 -15.98
CA PRO A 172 -4.85 2.05 -17.17
C PRO A 172 -3.64 1.19 -16.83
N VAL A 173 -3.71 -0.12 -17.05
CA VAL A 173 -2.57 -1.02 -16.86
C VAL A 173 -1.40 -0.69 -17.80
N GLN A 174 -1.66 0.02 -18.91
CA GLN A 174 -0.65 0.54 -19.82
C GLN A 174 0.36 1.47 -19.10
N ASP A 175 -0.05 2.18 -18.07
CA ASP A 175 0.86 3.05 -17.33
C ASP A 175 1.99 2.25 -16.66
N ILE A 176 1.71 1.03 -16.21
CA ILE A 176 2.75 0.11 -15.67
C ILE A 176 3.79 -0.19 -16.73
N GLN A 177 3.35 -0.56 -17.95
CA GLN A 177 4.24 -0.82 -19.08
C GLN A 177 5.07 0.43 -19.44
N ASN A 178 4.44 1.60 -19.45
CA ASN A 178 5.12 2.86 -19.73
C ASN A 178 6.24 3.14 -18.71
N TYR A 179 5.93 3.08 -17.41
CA TYR A 179 6.94 3.32 -16.36
C TYR A 179 8.05 2.28 -16.39
N LYS A 180 7.74 1.03 -16.70
CA LYS A 180 8.74 -0.01 -16.87
C LYS A 180 9.65 0.26 -18.06
N ALA A 181 9.08 0.63 -19.19
CA ALA A 181 9.82 0.96 -20.41
C ALA A 181 10.73 2.20 -20.23
N TRP A 182 10.21 3.25 -19.57
CA TRP A 182 10.99 4.48 -19.32
C TRP A 182 12.01 4.33 -18.20
N GLY A 183 11.71 3.49 -17.21
CA GLY A 183 12.56 3.27 -16.03
C GLY A 183 13.74 2.35 -16.28
N GLY A 184 13.57 1.35 -17.16
CA GLY A 184 14.55 0.32 -17.44
C GLY A 184 14.36 -0.95 -16.61
N GLU A 185 15.22 -1.94 -16.81
CA GLU A 185 15.06 -3.29 -16.27
C GLU A 185 15.03 -3.34 -14.74
N ASP A 186 15.87 -2.57 -14.07
CA ASP A 186 15.95 -2.54 -12.60
C ASP A 186 15.00 -1.50 -11.95
N PHE A 187 14.15 -0.84 -12.74
CA PHE A 187 13.18 0.10 -12.21
C PHE A 187 11.97 -0.63 -11.63
N VAL A 188 11.65 -0.34 -10.38
CA VAL A 188 10.57 -0.97 -9.62
C VAL A 188 9.22 -0.36 -10.01
N VAL A 189 8.27 -1.19 -10.45
CA VAL A 189 6.90 -0.74 -10.67
C VAL A 189 5.96 -1.68 -9.92
N PHE A 190 5.16 -1.13 -8.99
CA PHE A 190 4.13 -1.88 -8.29
C PHE A 190 2.76 -1.62 -8.89
N ASN A 191 1.96 -2.68 -9.03
CA ASN A 191 0.53 -2.56 -9.28
C ASN A 191 -0.18 -2.08 -8.01
N GLY A 192 -0.98 -1.03 -8.11
CA GLY A 192 -1.76 -0.47 -7.01
C GLY A 192 -3.21 -0.94 -6.96
N PRO A 193 -3.99 -0.92 -8.08
CA PRO A 193 -5.36 -1.39 -8.08
C PRO A 193 -5.43 -2.91 -7.91
N ASP A 194 -6.07 -3.37 -6.82
CA ASP A 194 -6.13 -4.78 -6.44
C ASP A 194 -6.91 -5.61 -7.45
N GLU A 195 -7.93 -5.00 -8.06
CA GLU A 195 -8.85 -5.60 -9.03
C GLU A 195 -8.19 -6.00 -10.34
N GLN A 196 -7.00 -5.49 -10.61
CA GLN A 196 -6.24 -5.79 -11.84
C GLN A 196 -4.81 -6.26 -11.56
N PHE A 197 -4.58 -6.92 -10.41
CA PHE A 197 -3.24 -7.36 -10.00
C PHE A 197 -2.53 -8.17 -11.08
N ILE A 198 -3.19 -9.19 -11.66
CA ILE A 198 -2.62 -10.01 -12.72
C ILE A 198 -2.35 -9.20 -14.00
N GLY A 199 -3.25 -8.29 -14.35
CA GLY A 199 -3.07 -7.37 -15.48
C GLY A 199 -1.79 -6.53 -15.29
N GLY A 200 -1.61 -5.96 -14.10
CA GLY A 200 -0.40 -5.22 -13.75
C GLY A 200 0.87 -6.07 -13.82
N ARG A 201 0.81 -7.32 -13.30
CA ARG A 201 1.92 -8.27 -13.39
C ARG A 201 2.29 -8.56 -14.85
N SER A 202 1.29 -8.76 -15.70
CA SER A 202 1.48 -9.02 -17.14
C SER A 202 2.11 -7.84 -17.87
N MET A 203 1.90 -6.61 -17.40
CA MET A 203 2.52 -5.38 -17.94
C MET A 203 3.88 -5.05 -17.33
N GLY A 204 4.45 -5.94 -16.49
CA GLY A 204 5.81 -5.80 -15.98
C GLY A 204 5.92 -5.28 -14.55
N ALA A 205 4.82 -5.17 -13.79
CA ALA A 205 4.93 -4.88 -12.36
C ALA A 205 5.72 -5.99 -11.65
N CYS A 206 6.64 -5.62 -10.76
CA CYS A 206 7.44 -6.57 -9.97
C CYS A 206 6.62 -7.22 -8.84
N GLY A 207 5.49 -6.62 -8.48
CA GLY A 207 4.60 -7.06 -7.42
C GLY A 207 3.42 -6.12 -7.28
N GLY A 208 2.76 -6.16 -6.13
CA GLY A 208 1.65 -5.28 -5.83
C GLY A 208 1.73 -4.66 -4.44
N ILE A 209 1.18 -3.44 -4.33
CA ILE A 209 0.92 -2.77 -3.06
C ILE A 209 -0.56 -2.43 -3.02
N GLY A 210 -1.34 -3.22 -2.29
CA GLY A 210 -2.79 -3.15 -2.31
C GLY A 210 -3.47 -3.00 -0.97
N GLY A 211 -4.61 -2.30 -0.99
CA GLY A 211 -5.40 -1.98 0.21
C GLY A 211 -6.18 -3.16 0.75
N THR A 212 -6.61 -4.10 -0.09
CA THR A 212 -7.38 -5.28 0.32
C THR A 212 -6.52 -6.50 0.60
N TYR A 213 -5.21 -6.45 0.31
CA TYR A 213 -4.30 -7.57 0.53
C TYR A 213 -4.29 -8.06 1.97
N GLY A 214 -4.45 -7.13 2.93
CA GLY A 214 -4.46 -7.49 4.35
C GLY A 214 -5.67 -8.33 4.76
N ALA A 215 -6.81 -8.20 4.08
CA ALA A 215 -7.99 -9.01 4.36
C ALA A 215 -7.87 -10.46 3.86
N MET A 216 -7.08 -10.69 2.81
CA MET A 216 -6.98 -11.97 2.10
C MET A 216 -5.58 -12.20 1.47
N PRO A 217 -4.49 -12.09 2.27
CA PRO A 217 -3.13 -12.19 1.74
C PRO A 217 -2.87 -13.54 1.06
N GLU A 218 -3.52 -14.60 1.52
CA GLU A 218 -3.41 -15.95 1.00
C GLU A 218 -3.72 -16.00 -0.51
N LEU A 219 -4.76 -15.29 -0.94
CA LEU A 219 -5.20 -15.26 -2.35
C LEU A 219 -4.21 -14.50 -3.24
N PHE A 220 -3.70 -13.35 -2.79
CA PHE A 220 -2.72 -12.57 -3.55
C PHE A 220 -1.36 -13.29 -3.63
N LEU A 221 -0.93 -13.93 -2.56
CA LEU A 221 0.29 -14.77 -2.57
C LEU A 221 0.15 -15.92 -3.56
N LYS A 222 -1.01 -16.61 -3.57
CA LYS A 222 -1.29 -17.69 -4.52
C LYS A 222 -1.32 -17.19 -5.96
N MET A 223 -2.02 -16.08 -6.24
CA MET A 223 -2.02 -15.47 -7.58
C MET A 223 -0.61 -15.15 -8.07
N ASN A 224 0.21 -14.55 -7.19
CA ASN A 224 1.58 -14.19 -7.53
C ASN A 224 2.46 -15.43 -7.78
N ALA A 225 2.26 -16.52 -7.04
CA ALA A 225 2.95 -17.79 -7.27
C ALA A 225 2.55 -18.41 -8.63
N LEU A 226 1.26 -18.51 -8.89
CA LEU A 226 0.74 -19.02 -10.16
C LEU A 226 1.20 -18.19 -11.37
N PHE A 227 1.27 -16.86 -11.23
CA PHE A 227 1.84 -15.99 -12.26
C PHE A 227 3.31 -16.36 -12.56
N LYS A 228 4.13 -16.53 -11.52
CA LYS A 228 5.54 -16.93 -11.67
C LYS A 228 5.72 -18.30 -12.33
N GLU A 229 4.75 -19.18 -12.14
CA GLU A 229 4.69 -20.52 -12.74
C GLU A 229 4.07 -20.54 -14.15
N ASN A 230 3.72 -19.38 -14.73
CA ASN A 230 2.99 -19.21 -16.00
C ASN A 230 1.61 -19.87 -16.05
N ARG A 231 0.98 -20.11 -14.89
CA ARG A 231 -0.36 -20.70 -14.73
C ARG A 231 -1.44 -19.61 -14.74
N MET A 232 -1.49 -18.86 -15.82
CA MET A 232 -2.30 -17.63 -15.92
C MET A 232 -3.81 -17.87 -15.82
N GLU A 233 -4.31 -19.01 -16.34
CA GLU A 233 -5.75 -19.32 -16.24
C GLU A 233 -6.20 -19.54 -14.79
N GLU A 234 -5.38 -20.19 -14.00
CA GLU A 234 -5.68 -20.43 -12.58
C GLU A 234 -5.57 -19.13 -11.79
N ALA A 235 -4.53 -18.35 -12.04
CA ALA A 235 -4.39 -17.03 -11.45
C ALA A 235 -5.59 -16.13 -11.75
N ARG A 236 -6.11 -16.15 -13.00
CA ARG A 236 -7.28 -15.37 -13.42
C ARG A 236 -8.56 -15.79 -12.68
N LYS A 237 -8.75 -17.08 -12.40
CA LYS A 237 -9.90 -17.55 -11.61
C LYS A 237 -9.89 -16.98 -10.20
N ILE A 238 -8.69 -16.90 -9.59
CA ILE A 238 -8.54 -16.26 -8.26
C ILE A 238 -8.79 -14.76 -8.37
N GLN A 239 -8.27 -14.08 -9.41
CA GLN A 239 -8.53 -12.64 -9.61
C GLN A 239 -10.03 -12.34 -9.71
N PHE A 240 -10.80 -13.15 -10.42
CA PHE A 240 -12.25 -12.95 -10.51
C PHE A 240 -12.93 -13.10 -9.15
N ALA A 241 -12.59 -14.14 -8.39
CA ALA A 241 -13.11 -14.32 -7.03
C ALA A 241 -12.71 -13.17 -6.09
N VAL A 242 -11.47 -12.70 -6.18
CA VAL A 242 -10.99 -11.52 -5.43
C VAL A 242 -11.80 -10.27 -5.78
N ASN A 243 -12.12 -10.05 -7.05
CA ASN A 243 -12.91 -8.89 -7.48
C ASN A 243 -14.35 -8.93 -6.92
N GLU A 244 -14.97 -10.12 -6.82
CA GLU A 244 -16.25 -10.30 -6.14
C GLU A 244 -16.14 -9.97 -4.64
N ILE A 245 -15.07 -10.41 -3.98
CA ILE A 245 -14.81 -10.07 -2.58
C ILE A 245 -14.60 -8.57 -2.39
N ILE A 246 -13.84 -7.91 -3.27
CA ILE A 246 -13.63 -6.46 -3.22
C ILE A 246 -14.98 -5.73 -3.37
N THR A 247 -15.85 -6.19 -4.26
CA THR A 247 -17.21 -5.64 -4.41
C THR A 247 -17.99 -5.73 -3.10
N LEU A 248 -17.91 -6.84 -2.37
CA LEU A 248 -18.53 -6.98 -1.05
C LEU A 248 -17.89 -6.05 -0.01
N LEU A 249 -16.57 -5.94 0.03
CA LEU A 249 -15.86 -5.01 0.93
C LEU A 249 -16.26 -3.55 0.71
N CYS A 250 -16.59 -3.18 -0.53
CA CYS A 250 -16.99 -1.83 -0.91
C CYS A 250 -18.52 -1.59 -0.83
N SER A 251 -19.35 -2.60 -0.54
CA SER A 251 -20.81 -2.50 -0.59
C SER A 251 -21.45 -1.92 0.66
N GLY A 252 -20.69 -1.69 1.73
CA GLY A 252 -21.19 -1.11 2.98
C GLY A 252 -21.37 0.41 2.92
N HIS A 253 -22.07 0.95 3.91
CA HIS A 253 -22.24 2.40 4.10
C HIS A 253 -21.00 3.04 4.76
N GLY A 254 -20.33 2.29 5.62
CA GLY A 254 -19.07 2.72 6.25
C GLY A 254 -17.89 2.67 5.32
N ASN A 255 -16.76 3.20 5.78
CA ASN A 255 -15.53 3.21 5.00
C ASN A 255 -15.01 1.78 4.76
N MET A 256 -14.50 1.51 3.56
CA MET A 256 -13.94 0.20 3.18
C MET A 256 -12.86 -0.30 4.16
N TYR A 257 -12.02 0.59 4.70
CA TYR A 257 -11.00 0.17 5.68
C TYR A 257 -11.60 -0.24 7.02
N ALA A 258 -12.73 0.36 7.44
CA ALA A 258 -13.48 -0.12 8.59
C ALA A 258 -14.03 -1.54 8.34
N MET A 259 -14.54 -1.79 7.12
CA MET A 259 -15.00 -3.12 6.70
C MET A 259 -13.87 -4.15 6.74
N ILE A 260 -12.71 -3.83 6.18
CA ILE A 260 -11.53 -4.70 6.19
C ILE A 260 -11.07 -5.03 7.62
N LYS A 261 -11.02 -4.03 8.50
CA LYS A 261 -10.62 -4.21 9.91
C LYS A 261 -11.60 -5.14 10.67
N GLU A 262 -12.90 -5.02 10.43
CA GLU A 262 -13.89 -5.93 11.01
C GLU A 262 -13.77 -7.35 10.42
N VAL A 263 -13.53 -7.48 9.11
CA VAL A 263 -13.27 -8.78 8.46
C VAL A 263 -12.02 -9.45 9.05
N LEU A 264 -10.95 -8.71 9.30
CA LEU A 264 -9.75 -9.24 9.97
C LEU A 264 -10.06 -9.75 11.38
N LYS A 265 -10.86 -9.01 12.14
CA LYS A 265 -11.30 -9.43 13.49
C LYS A 265 -12.12 -10.72 13.42
N LEU A 266 -13.06 -10.82 12.48
CA LEU A 266 -13.92 -12.00 12.31
C LEU A 266 -13.13 -13.23 11.85
N ARG A 267 -12.20 -13.08 10.89
CA ARG A 267 -11.44 -14.19 10.32
C ARG A 267 -10.28 -14.66 11.19
N LYS A 268 -9.59 -13.73 11.84
CA LYS A 268 -8.30 -13.96 12.50
C LYS A 268 -8.29 -13.63 13.99
N GLY A 269 -9.40 -13.15 14.55
CA GLY A 269 -9.45 -12.63 15.92
C GLY A 269 -8.62 -11.37 16.13
N LEU A 270 -8.18 -10.72 15.05
CA LEU A 270 -7.26 -9.59 15.09
C LEU A 270 -8.03 -8.27 15.16
N ASN A 271 -8.22 -7.75 16.37
CA ASN A 271 -8.85 -6.45 16.58
C ASN A 271 -7.81 -5.31 16.40
N VAL A 272 -7.92 -4.59 15.30
CA VAL A 272 -7.06 -3.43 14.98
C VAL A 272 -7.77 -2.07 15.14
N GLY A 273 -8.94 -2.06 15.78
CA GLY A 273 -9.78 -0.88 15.96
C GLY A 273 -10.63 -0.57 14.72
N SER A 274 -11.26 0.59 14.72
CA SER A 274 -12.04 1.11 13.59
C SER A 274 -11.21 2.10 12.76
N VAL A 275 -11.87 2.98 12.01
CA VAL A 275 -11.25 4.10 11.30
C VAL A 275 -11.37 5.39 12.11
N ARG A 276 -10.48 6.35 11.84
CA ARG A 276 -10.52 7.67 12.50
C ARG A 276 -11.45 8.62 11.74
N SER A 277 -12.21 9.42 12.48
CA SER A 277 -13.01 10.51 11.89
C SER A 277 -12.10 11.45 11.05
N PRO A 278 -12.58 11.93 9.88
CA PRO A 278 -13.96 11.90 9.37
C PRO A 278 -14.37 10.65 8.59
N LEU A 279 -13.54 9.60 8.54
CA LEU A 279 -13.95 8.35 7.91
C LEU A 279 -15.12 7.71 8.68
N SER A 280 -16.12 7.21 7.95
CA SER A 280 -17.32 6.66 8.53
C SER A 280 -17.08 5.28 9.15
N PRO A 281 -17.42 5.05 10.43
CA PRO A 281 -17.42 3.72 11.02
C PRO A 281 -18.52 2.85 10.38
N LEU A 282 -18.52 1.56 10.69
CA LEU A 282 -19.53 0.62 10.21
C LEU A 282 -20.88 0.85 10.88
N THR A 283 -21.95 0.69 10.11
CA THR A 283 -23.32 0.58 10.61
C THR A 283 -23.63 -0.84 11.06
N GLN A 284 -24.82 -1.05 11.68
CA GLN A 284 -25.27 -2.39 12.06
C GLN A 284 -25.47 -3.29 10.83
N GLU A 285 -25.91 -2.74 9.70
CA GLU A 285 -26.07 -3.48 8.44
C GLU A 285 -24.72 -3.89 7.87
N ASP A 286 -23.72 -3.03 7.98
CA ASP A 286 -22.36 -3.31 7.53
C ASP A 286 -21.73 -4.49 8.28
N LEU A 287 -22.07 -4.72 9.55
CA LEU A 287 -21.58 -5.86 10.31
C LEU A 287 -22.07 -7.20 9.74
N GLU A 288 -23.29 -7.24 9.18
CA GLU A 288 -23.77 -8.45 8.48
C GLU A 288 -23.06 -8.63 7.13
N ILE A 289 -22.76 -7.55 6.42
CA ILE A 289 -21.92 -7.59 5.22
C ILE A 289 -20.50 -8.10 5.57
N ALA A 290 -19.91 -7.63 6.65
CA ALA A 290 -18.59 -8.07 7.11
C ALA A 290 -18.56 -9.59 7.41
N LYS A 291 -19.59 -10.10 8.11
CA LYS A 291 -19.72 -11.54 8.39
C LYS A 291 -19.82 -12.36 7.10
N LYS A 292 -20.67 -11.93 6.16
CA LYS A 292 -20.80 -12.56 4.85
C LYS A 292 -19.47 -12.54 4.10
N THR A 293 -18.80 -11.39 4.08
CA THR A 293 -17.52 -11.21 3.36
C THR A 293 -16.43 -12.09 3.96
N ALA A 294 -16.31 -12.14 5.28
CA ALA A 294 -15.37 -13.01 5.98
C ALA A 294 -15.56 -14.47 5.57
N LYS A 295 -16.81 -14.97 5.57
CA LYS A 295 -17.15 -16.33 5.14
C LYS A 295 -16.77 -16.59 3.68
N VAL A 296 -17.11 -15.66 2.76
CA VAL A 296 -16.78 -15.78 1.33
C VAL A 296 -15.26 -15.83 1.12
N ILE A 297 -14.48 -15.04 1.87
CA ILE A 297 -13.02 -15.09 1.81
C ILE A 297 -12.53 -16.48 2.25
N ASP A 298 -13.00 -17.00 3.38
CA ASP A 298 -12.56 -18.30 3.89
C ASP A 298 -12.91 -19.45 2.94
N GLU A 299 -14.11 -19.45 2.36
CA GLU A 299 -14.53 -20.42 1.33
C GLU A 299 -13.65 -20.30 0.07
N THR A 300 -13.30 -19.09 -0.33
CA THR A 300 -12.44 -18.83 -1.49
C THR A 300 -11.00 -19.28 -1.23
N VAL A 301 -10.47 -19.02 -0.04
CA VAL A 301 -9.15 -19.53 0.38
C VAL A 301 -9.15 -21.06 0.38
N ALA A 302 -10.14 -21.70 0.99
CA ALA A 302 -10.25 -23.17 1.01
C ALA A 302 -10.34 -23.80 -0.40
N ARG A 303 -10.88 -23.04 -1.38
CA ARG A 303 -11.01 -23.52 -2.77
C ARG A 303 -9.71 -23.41 -3.57
N PHE A 304 -8.88 -22.40 -3.32
CA PHE A 304 -7.77 -22.04 -4.22
C PHE A 304 -6.38 -22.18 -3.60
N VAL A 305 -6.28 -22.16 -2.28
CA VAL A 305 -4.99 -22.20 -1.56
C VAL A 305 -4.78 -23.55 -0.92
#